data_0b465b35150d81987fb0ad6fd7f81a52
#
_entry.id   0b465b35150d81987fb0ad6fd7f81a52
#
_cell.length_a   1.000
_cell.length_b   1.000
_cell.length_c   1.000
_cell.angle_alpha   90.00
_cell.angle_beta   90.00
_cell.angle_gamma   90.00
#
_symmetry.space_group_name_H-M   'P 1'
#
loop_
_entity.id
_entity.type
_entity.pdbx_description
1 polymer ?
#
loop_
_entity_poly.entity_id
_entity_poly.type
_entity_poly.pdbx_seq_one_letter_code
_entity_poly.pdbx_strand_id
1 'polypeptide(L)'
;MATAKDIMHLGAECVPESETLDRASQMMRDKQVGSLPICGTDNKLKGIITDRDIVVKCIASGRDPSQMTAGEMAQGKPLYVETSATEDEVLAVMEKNKIRRVPVLEDHMIVGMISEADIAQHLSDAKLAHFVSAITSAPPTKVKAGSRLRT
;
A
#
# COMPACT_ATOMS: atom_id res chain seq x y z
N MET A 1 22.83 -11.65 -2.49
CA MET A 1 22.09 -10.38 -2.55
C MET A 1 20.63 -10.60 -2.13
N ALA A 2 20.13 -9.74 -1.31
CA ALA A 2 18.73 -9.82 -0.89
C ALA A 2 17.80 -9.51 -2.08
N THR A 3 16.73 -10.25 -2.19
CA THR A 3 15.68 -10.06 -3.18
C THR A 3 14.38 -9.66 -2.49
N ALA A 4 13.38 -9.29 -3.26
CA ALA A 4 12.06 -8.99 -2.72
C ALA A 4 11.53 -10.14 -1.88
N LYS A 5 11.77 -11.38 -2.29
CA LYS A 5 11.38 -12.57 -1.54
C LYS A 5 12.00 -12.61 -0.14
N ASP A 6 13.25 -12.17 -0.01
CA ASP A 6 13.95 -12.15 1.27
C ASP A 6 13.46 -11.03 2.20
N ILE A 7 13.01 -9.93 1.62
CA ILE A 7 12.62 -8.72 2.38
C ILE A 7 11.16 -8.76 2.79
N MET A 8 10.29 -9.32 1.95
CA MET A 8 8.84 -9.31 2.15
C MET A 8 8.40 -10.05 3.42
N HIS A 9 7.25 -9.66 3.94
CA HIS A 9 6.54 -10.49 4.91
C HIS A 9 5.42 -11.26 4.19
N LEU A 10 5.16 -12.48 4.67
CA LEU A 10 4.15 -13.36 4.11
C LEU A 10 2.75 -13.01 4.63
N GLY A 11 1.73 -13.59 4.01
CA GLY A 11 0.36 -13.48 4.51
C GLY A 11 -0.41 -12.29 3.97
N ALA A 12 -0.03 -11.79 2.81
CA ALA A 12 -0.77 -10.74 2.14
C ALA A 12 -2.08 -11.30 1.59
N GLU A 13 -3.15 -11.17 2.37
CA GLU A 13 -4.49 -11.49 1.88
C GLU A 13 -5.05 -10.29 1.14
N CYS A 14 -5.59 -10.53 -0.06
CA CYS A 14 -6.27 -9.50 -0.82
C CYS A 14 -7.65 -9.22 -0.25
N VAL A 15 -8.07 -7.96 -0.35
CA VAL A 15 -9.49 -7.62 -0.25
C VAL A 15 -10.07 -7.67 -1.66
N PRO A 16 -11.21 -8.37 -1.88
CA PRO A 16 -11.87 -8.35 -3.19
C PRO A 16 -12.28 -6.93 -3.57
N GLU A 17 -12.18 -6.60 -4.86
CA GLU A 17 -12.55 -5.25 -5.33
C GLU A 17 -14.02 -4.90 -5.07
N SER A 18 -14.88 -5.92 -4.97
CA SER A 18 -16.32 -5.75 -4.67
C SER A 18 -16.61 -5.59 -3.19
N GLU A 19 -15.61 -5.78 -2.31
CA GLU A 19 -15.81 -5.69 -0.87
C GLU A 19 -15.98 -4.24 -0.44
N THR A 20 -16.81 -4.02 0.58
CA THR A 20 -17.07 -2.68 1.10
C THR A 20 -15.93 -2.18 2.00
N LEU A 21 -15.83 -0.87 2.15
CA LEU A 21 -14.75 -0.26 2.93
C LEU A 21 -14.85 -0.54 4.42
N ASP A 22 -16.06 -0.71 4.95
CA ASP A 22 -16.24 -1.11 6.35
C ASP A 22 -15.68 -2.52 6.59
N ARG A 23 -15.88 -3.44 5.66
CA ARG A 23 -15.31 -4.80 5.73
C ARG A 23 -13.80 -4.76 5.56
N ALA A 24 -13.29 -3.96 4.64
CA ALA A 24 -11.85 -3.77 4.47
C ALA A 24 -11.22 -3.23 5.77
N SER A 25 -11.89 -2.28 6.43
CA SER A 25 -11.46 -1.73 7.72
C SER A 25 -11.40 -2.80 8.81
N GLN A 26 -12.40 -3.68 8.86
CA GLN A 26 -12.41 -4.80 9.80
C GLN A 26 -11.26 -5.78 9.54
N MET A 27 -10.96 -6.06 8.27
CA MET A 27 -9.82 -6.89 7.91
C MET A 27 -8.50 -6.27 8.38
N MET A 28 -8.35 -4.95 8.21
CA MET A 28 -7.15 -4.23 8.69
C MET A 28 -7.03 -4.32 10.19
N ARG A 29 -8.13 -4.16 10.93
CA ARG A 29 -8.16 -4.28 12.38
C ARG A 29 -7.76 -5.69 12.82
N ASP A 30 -8.38 -6.70 12.23
CA ASP A 30 -8.19 -8.09 12.65
C ASP A 30 -6.78 -8.59 12.34
N LYS A 31 -6.19 -8.11 11.24
CA LYS A 31 -4.83 -8.45 10.82
C LYS A 31 -3.77 -7.50 11.37
N GLN A 32 -4.19 -6.42 12.01
CA GLN A 32 -3.29 -5.38 12.54
C GLN A 32 -2.37 -4.80 11.46
N VAL A 33 -2.95 -4.50 10.31
CA VAL A 33 -2.23 -3.90 9.18
C VAL A 33 -2.91 -2.60 8.74
N GLY A 34 -2.14 -1.70 8.17
CA GLY A 34 -2.65 -0.42 7.65
C GLY A 34 -2.90 -0.41 6.15
N SER A 35 -2.73 -1.54 5.49
CA SER A 35 -2.95 -1.64 4.05
C SER A 35 -3.32 -3.06 3.66
N LEU A 36 -4.03 -3.17 2.54
CA LEU A 36 -4.40 -4.46 1.94
C LEU A 36 -4.29 -4.34 0.42
N PRO A 37 -3.74 -5.36 -0.25
CA PRO A 37 -3.86 -5.40 -1.71
C PRO A 37 -5.30 -5.65 -2.11
N ILE A 38 -5.71 -5.09 -3.24
CA ILE A 38 -7.03 -5.24 -3.81
C ILE A 38 -6.94 -6.20 -4.99
N CYS A 39 -7.75 -7.25 -5.00
CA CYS A 39 -7.76 -8.24 -6.07
C CYS A 39 -9.10 -8.25 -6.79
N GLY A 40 -9.04 -8.49 -8.10
CA GLY A 40 -10.22 -8.73 -8.90
C GLY A 40 -10.73 -10.17 -8.76
N THR A 41 -11.83 -10.45 -9.46
CA THR A 41 -12.43 -11.79 -9.50
C THR A 41 -11.49 -12.84 -10.14
N ASP A 42 -10.51 -12.37 -10.91
CA ASP A 42 -9.47 -13.18 -11.54
C ASP A 42 -8.25 -13.40 -10.63
N ASN A 43 -8.33 -12.97 -9.37
CA ASN A 43 -7.24 -12.96 -8.39
C ASN A 43 -6.04 -12.09 -8.80
N LYS A 44 -6.19 -11.24 -9.79
CA LYS A 44 -5.13 -10.32 -10.19
C LYS A 44 -5.14 -9.07 -9.33
N LEU A 45 -3.95 -8.54 -9.08
CA LEU A 45 -3.79 -7.29 -8.34
C LEU A 45 -4.43 -6.13 -9.10
N LYS A 46 -5.31 -5.39 -8.44
CA LYS A 46 -5.95 -4.19 -8.98
C LYS A 46 -5.41 -2.90 -8.36
N GLY A 47 -4.89 -2.97 -7.18
CA GLY A 47 -4.36 -1.83 -6.47
C GLY A 47 -4.09 -2.14 -5.02
N ILE A 48 -3.90 -1.10 -4.24
CA ILE A 48 -3.71 -1.21 -2.79
C ILE A 48 -4.63 -0.20 -2.12
N ILE A 49 -5.20 -0.59 -0.99
CA ILE A 49 -6.00 0.30 -0.16
C ILE A 49 -5.33 0.47 1.19
N THR A 50 -5.31 1.70 1.70
CA THR A 50 -4.74 2.01 3.01
C THR A 50 -5.82 2.52 3.95
N ASP A 51 -5.55 2.44 5.25
CA ASP A 51 -6.39 3.03 6.29
C ASP A 51 -6.55 4.54 6.07
N ARG A 52 -5.48 5.22 5.63
CA ARG A 52 -5.54 6.63 5.29
C ARG A 52 -6.50 6.90 4.14
N ASP A 53 -6.51 6.06 3.11
CA ASP A 53 -7.45 6.20 1.99
C ASP A 53 -8.90 6.17 2.48
N ILE A 54 -9.21 5.25 3.37
CA ILE A 54 -10.56 5.12 3.92
C ILE A 54 -10.95 6.37 4.70
N VAL A 55 -10.06 6.85 5.55
CA VAL A 55 -10.32 8.05 6.36
C VAL A 55 -10.48 9.29 5.48
N VAL A 56 -9.53 9.51 4.56
CA VAL A 56 -9.46 10.76 3.79
C VAL A 56 -10.46 10.78 2.64
N LYS A 57 -10.58 9.68 1.91
CA LYS A 57 -11.39 9.63 0.69
C LYS A 57 -12.84 9.23 0.93
N CYS A 58 -13.12 8.53 2.03
CA CYS A 58 -14.46 8.09 2.36
C CYS A 58 -15.03 8.88 3.54
N ILE A 59 -14.47 8.70 4.72
CA ILE A 59 -15.03 9.28 5.96
C ILE A 59 -15.01 10.82 5.91
N ALA A 60 -13.87 11.42 5.58
CA ALA A 60 -13.71 12.88 5.55
C ALA A 60 -14.57 13.54 4.46
N SER A 61 -14.93 12.78 3.42
CA SER A 61 -15.82 13.25 2.34
C SER A 61 -17.28 13.08 2.66
N GLY A 62 -17.63 12.58 3.84
CA GLY A 62 -19.01 12.36 4.28
C GLY A 62 -19.68 11.17 3.61
N ARG A 63 -18.91 10.25 3.04
CA ARG A 63 -19.44 9.06 2.38
C ARG A 63 -19.51 7.89 3.35
N ASP A 64 -20.44 6.99 3.07
CA ASP A 64 -20.67 5.81 3.92
C ASP A 64 -19.74 4.67 3.48
N PRO A 65 -18.86 4.17 4.36
CA PRO A 65 -17.96 3.08 4.03
C PRO A 65 -18.68 1.76 3.71
N SER A 66 -19.92 1.59 4.15
CA SER A 66 -20.70 0.40 3.79
C SER A 66 -21.26 0.47 2.38
N GLN A 67 -21.19 1.64 1.72
CA GLN A 67 -21.67 1.86 0.37
C GLN A 67 -20.56 2.08 -0.66
N MET A 68 -19.32 2.13 -0.23
CA MET A 68 -18.16 2.24 -1.11
C MET A 68 -17.40 0.93 -1.14
N THR A 69 -16.83 0.60 -2.29
CA THR A 69 -16.07 -0.63 -2.48
C THR A 69 -14.56 -0.37 -2.51
N ALA A 70 -13.79 -1.40 -2.22
CA ALA A 70 -12.33 -1.34 -2.32
C ALA A 70 -11.89 -1.03 -3.76
N GLY A 71 -12.61 -1.55 -4.76
CA GLY A 71 -12.31 -1.29 -6.17
C GLY A 71 -12.35 0.19 -6.53
N GLU A 72 -13.22 0.98 -5.88
CA GLU A 72 -13.29 2.43 -6.10
C GLU A 72 -12.02 3.14 -5.62
N MET A 73 -11.26 2.51 -4.72
CA MET A 73 -9.98 3.05 -4.23
C MET A 73 -8.81 2.67 -5.14
N ALA A 74 -8.97 1.67 -6.00
CA ALA A 74 -7.93 1.23 -6.93
C ALA A 74 -7.86 2.23 -8.10
N GLN A 75 -6.78 3.02 -8.15
CA GLN A 75 -6.59 4.03 -9.20
C GLN A 75 -5.31 3.77 -9.97
N GLY A 76 -5.40 3.85 -11.29
CA GLY A 76 -4.26 3.68 -12.18
C GLY A 76 -3.80 2.23 -12.27
N LYS A 77 -2.58 2.04 -12.77
CA LYS A 77 -1.96 0.72 -12.84
C LYS A 77 -1.43 0.34 -11.47
N PRO A 78 -1.67 -0.91 -11.02
CA PRO A 78 -1.12 -1.34 -9.74
C PRO A 78 0.41 -1.37 -9.80
N LEU A 79 1.06 -0.88 -8.75
CA LEU A 79 2.49 -0.98 -8.58
C LEU A 79 2.81 -2.25 -7.81
N TYR A 80 3.83 -2.96 -8.26
CA TYR A 80 4.28 -4.20 -7.62
C TYR A 80 5.74 -4.48 -7.97
N VAL A 81 6.32 -5.44 -7.27
CA VAL A 81 7.62 -6.00 -7.62
C VAL A 81 7.50 -7.52 -7.71
N GLU A 82 8.38 -8.13 -8.49
CA GLU A 82 8.46 -9.59 -8.56
C GLU A 82 9.32 -10.12 -7.40
N THR A 83 9.14 -11.38 -7.04
CA THR A 83 9.95 -12.03 -5.99
C THR A 83 11.45 -11.98 -6.28
N SER A 84 11.82 -11.99 -7.56
CA SER A 84 13.21 -11.97 -8.01
C SER A 84 13.82 -10.58 -8.07
N ALA A 85 13.03 -9.52 -7.84
CA ALA A 85 13.54 -8.15 -7.86
C ALA A 85 14.64 -7.98 -6.81
N THR A 86 15.73 -7.28 -7.19
CA THR A 86 16.81 -6.99 -6.25
C THR A 86 16.37 -5.94 -5.24
N GLU A 87 17.08 -5.86 -4.12
CA GLU A 87 16.88 -4.82 -3.12
C GLU A 87 16.86 -3.43 -3.77
N ASP A 88 17.83 -3.15 -4.64
CA ASP A 88 17.91 -1.85 -5.31
C ASP A 88 16.71 -1.59 -6.23
N GLU A 89 16.23 -2.61 -6.92
CA GLU A 89 15.02 -2.49 -7.76
C GLU A 89 13.77 -2.21 -6.92
N VAL A 90 13.64 -2.88 -5.78
CA VAL A 90 12.53 -2.65 -4.84
C VAL A 90 12.57 -1.20 -4.34
N LEU A 91 13.73 -0.75 -3.90
CA LEU A 91 13.92 0.62 -3.41
C LEU A 91 13.62 1.64 -4.50
N ALA A 92 14.07 1.38 -5.73
CA ALA A 92 13.82 2.28 -6.85
C ALA A 92 12.33 2.46 -7.13
N VAL A 93 11.55 1.38 -7.11
CA VAL A 93 10.09 1.45 -7.30
C VAL A 93 9.44 2.26 -6.19
N MET A 94 9.80 1.99 -4.95
CA MET A 94 9.20 2.69 -3.80
C MET A 94 9.60 4.17 -3.75
N GLU A 95 10.86 4.49 -3.99
CA GLU A 95 11.36 5.86 -3.98
C GLU A 95 10.80 6.70 -5.13
N LYS A 96 10.80 6.13 -6.34
CA LYS A 96 10.29 6.82 -7.53
C LYS A 96 8.82 7.16 -7.40
N ASN A 97 8.03 6.27 -6.85
CA ASN A 97 6.60 6.43 -6.70
C ASN A 97 6.20 6.99 -5.34
N LYS A 98 7.17 7.19 -4.44
CA LYS A 98 6.99 7.71 -3.08
C LYS A 98 5.92 6.93 -2.31
N ILE A 99 6.03 5.61 -2.40
CA ILE A 99 5.11 4.68 -1.73
C ILE A 99 5.81 3.99 -0.58
N ARG A 100 5.06 3.72 0.47
CA ARG A 100 5.57 3.13 1.72
C ARG A 100 5.37 1.63 1.79
N ARG A 101 4.66 1.08 0.82
CA ARG A 101 4.34 -0.35 0.75
C ARG A 101 4.26 -0.75 -0.71
N VAL A 102 4.68 -1.97 -1.00
CA VAL A 102 4.57 -2.51 -2.36
C VAL A 102 4.24 -4.01 -2.29
N PRO A 103 3.25 -4.46 -3.07
CA PRO A 103 2.97 -5.89 -3.18
C PRO A 103 4.08 -6.63 -3.92
N VAL A 104 4.30 -7.87 -3.53
CA VAL A 104 5.25 -8.77 -4.18
C VAL A 104 4.47 -9.89 -4.87
N LEU A 105 4.73 -10.07 -6.15
CA LEU A 105 4.06 -11.04 -6.99
C LEU A 105 5.03 -12.16 -7.42
N GLU A 106 4.48 -13.35 -7.60
CA GLU A 106 5.14 -14.47 -8.25
C GLU A 106 4.10 -15.12 -9.15
N ASP A 107 4.42 -15.29 -10.42
CA ASP A 107 3.49 -15.84 -11.41
C ASP A 107 2.12 -15.14 -11.41
N HIS A 108 2.13 -13.82 -11.33
CA HIS A 108 0.96 -12.94 -11.31
C HIS A 108 0.11 -13.04 -10.03
N MET A 109 0.55 -13.82 -9.04
CA MET A 109 -0.16 -13.96 -7.77
C MET A 109 0.57 -13.21 -6.66
N ILE A 110 -0.20 -12.58 -5.77
CA ILE A 110 0.38 -11.89 -4.62
C ILE A 110 0.90 -12.93 -3.63
N VAL A 111 2.17 -12.84 -3.28
CA VAL A 111 2.80 -13.76 -2.32
C VAL A 111 3.28 -13.05 -1.06
N GLY A 112 3.36 -11.73 -1.06
CA GLY A 112 3.81 -10.98 0.10
C GLY A 112 3.66 -9.48 -0.08
N MET A 113 4.08 -8.75 0.94
CA MET A 113 4.13 -7.29 0.95
C MET A 113 5.48 -6.84 1.48
N ILE A 114 5.97 -5.72 1.00
CA ILE A 114 7.14 -5.05 1.55
C ILE A 114 6.68 -3.69 2.09
N SER A 115 6.95 -3.43 3.36
CA SER A 115 6.64 -2.16 4.02
C SER A 115 7.92 -1.45 4.46
N GLU A 116 7.78 -0.19 4.90
CA GLU A 116 8.90 0.55 5.50
C GLU A 116 9.55 -0.25 6.64
N ALA A 117 8.75 -0.93 7.45
CA ALA A 117 9.26 -1.72 8.58
C ALA A 117 10.15 -2.87 8.10
N ASP A 118 9.75 -3.54 7.02
CA ASP A 118 10.55 -4.62 6.42
C ASP A 118 11.89 -4.07 5.92
N ILE A 119 11.84 -2.91 5.27
CA ILE A 119 13.03 -2.25 4.74
C ILE A 119 13.98 -1.84 5.88
N ALA A 120 13.43 -1.30 6.95
CA ALA A 120 14.22 -0.87 8.11
C ALA A 120 15.00 -2.03 8.73
N GLN A 121 14.49 -3.25 8.64
CA GLN A 121 15.14 -4.44 9.17
C GLN A 121 16.24 -5.00 8.28
N HIS A 122 16.23 -4.68 6.99
CA HIS A 122 17.11 -5.31 6.01
C HIS A 122 18.15 -4.36 5.40
N LEU A 123 17.95 -3.05 5.46
CA LEU A 123 18.86 -2.09 4.85
C LEU A 123 20.00 -1.66 5.76
N SER A 124 21.12 -1.30 5.14
CA SER A 124 22.18 -0.56 5.84
C SER A 124 21.65 0.82 6.27
N ASP A 125 22.27 1.39 7.29
CA ASP A 125 21.86 2.71 7.81
C ASP A 125 21.89 3.80 6.73
N ALA A 126 22.88 3.78 5.85
CA ALA A 126 23.00 4.74 4.76
C ALA A 126 21.88 4.61 3.75
N LYS A 127 21.55 3.39 3.34
CA LYS A 127 20.45 3.13 2.40
C LYS A 127 19.11 3.46 3.02
N LEU A 128 18.93 3.15 4.31
CA LEU A 128 17.70 3.46 5.03
C LEU A 128 17.48 4.97 5.13
N ALA A 129 18.52 5.72 5.45
CA ALA A 129 18.43 7.17 5.54
C ALA A 129 18.04 7.79 4.19
N HIS A 130 18.66 7.32 3.10
CA HIS A 130 18.32 7.77 1.75
C HIS A 130 16.87 7.44 1.39
N PHE A 131 16.45 6.23 1.68
CA PHE A 131 15.08 5.77 1.43
C PHE A 131 14.04 6.61 2.17
N VAL A 132 14.22 6.83 3.46
CA VAL A 132 13.31 7.64 4.29
C VAL A 132 13.25 9.06 3.77
N SER A 133 14.40 9.66 3.44
CA SER A 133 14.46 11.01 2.87
C SER A 133 13.69 11.10 1.55
N ALA A 134 13.85 10.13 0.66
CA ALA A 134 13.17 10.11 -0.64
C ALA A 134 11.65 10.02 -0.49
N ILE A 135 11.17 9.15 0.42
CA ILE A 135 9.74 8.96 0.65
C ILE A 135 9.09 10.16 1.33
N THR A 136 9.75 10.70 2.35
CA THR A 136 9.21 11.83 3.12
C THR A 136 9.28 13.15 2.36
N SER A 137 10.05 13.23 1.28
CA SER A 137 10.04 14.40 0.39
C SER A 137 8.77 14.49 -0.46
N ALA A 138 7.89 13.45 -0.41
CA ALA A 138 6.59 13.54 -1.02
C ALA A 138 5.83 14.72 -0.41
N PRO A 139 5.24 15.62 -1.23
CA PRO A 139 4.48 16.73 -0.67
C PRO A 139 3.35 16.15 0.20
N PRO A 140 3.10 16.75 1.36
CA PRO A 140 1.94 16.36 2.14
C PRO A 140 0.70 16.51 1.26
N THR A 141 -0.29 15.67 1.47
CA THR A 141 -1.56 15.80 0.78
C THR A 141 -2.03 17.24 0.97
N LYS A 142 -2.01 18.02 -0.11
CA LYS A 142 -2.40 19.42 -0.02
C LYS A 142 -3.88 19.48 0.28
N VAL A 143 -4.19 19.84 1.50
CA VAL A 143 -5.52 20.31 1.83
C VAL A 143 -5.66 21.68 1.16
N LYS A 144 -6.63 21.85 0.28
CA LYS A 144 -6.87 23.16 -0.34
C LYS A 144 -7.09 24.17 0.77
N ALA A 145 -6.45 25.34 0.64
CA ALA A 145 -6.74 26.46 1.51
C ALA A 145 -8.25 26.70 1.48
N GLY A 146 -8.89 26.70 2.65
CA GLY A 146 -10.35 26.83 2.77
C GLY A 146 -11.10 25.53 3.01
N SER A 147 -10.52 24.36 2.75
CA SER A 147 -11.11 23.07 3.17
C SER A 147 -10.65 22.73 4.58
N ARG A 148 -10.74 23.70 5.45
CA ARG A 148 -10.39 23.48 6.84
C ARG A 148 -11.30 22.42 7.45
N LEU A 149 -10.70 21.53 8.22
CA LEU A 149 -11.41 20.78 9.20
C LEU A 149 -12.28 21.76 9.99
N ARG A 150 -13.54 21.68 9.80
CA ARG A 150 -14.47 22.37 10.72
C ARG A 150 -14.51 21.56 11.98
N THR A 151 -13.92 22.10 12.96
CA THR A 151 -14.17 21.65 14.31
C THR A 151 -15.62 21.90 14.66
#